data_0a8f93c266d12403dd72ca7007b0ce84
#
_entry.id   0a8f93c266d12403dd72ca7007b0ce84
#
_cell.length_a   1.000
_cell.length_b   1.000
_cell.length_c   1.000
_cell.angle_alpha   90.00
_cell.angle_beta   90.00
_cell.angle_gamma   90.00
#
_symmetry.space_group_name_H-M   'P 1'
#
loop_
_entity.id
_entity.type
_entity.pdbx_description
1 polymer ?
#
loop_
_entity_poly.entity_id
_entity_poly.type
_entity_poly.pdbx_seq_one_letter_code
_entity_poly.pdbx_strand_id
1 'polypeptide(L)'
;MPKAPHNKGKQEKKVIHPYSRKAAQLAREGHKQDRKEKLKNEKALKLSIIGEKLKWFHSNLDPNKTEYTKVEACQLIESYLHRFDNELEQIELQNSIKGRQARQHGSRENVIKQTIERERRQFDGYGMEIPDIVNSKHLKTFRDWDFELKKLPNIKMRKFSVSDSLPKSEKTLSAKDVKDEEDLEDEDKISPESSDSESQ
;
A
#
# COMPACT_ATOMS: atom_id res chain seq x y z
N MET A 1 -29.50 56.24 -12.53
CA MET A 1 -29.78 55.49 -11.28
C MET A 1 -29.42 54.05 -11.52
N PRO A 2 -28.43 53.49 -10.80
CA PRO A 2 -28.07 52.08 -10.95
C PRO A 2 -29.16 51.19 -10.36
N LYS A 3 -29.57 50.15 -11.10
CA LYS A 3 -30.55 49.14 -10.67
C LYS A 3 -29.95 48.30 -9.55
N ALA A 4 -30.65 48.12 -8.44
CA ALA A 4 -30.32 47.27 -7.34
C ALA A 4 -30.19 45.80 -7.81
N PRO A 5 -29.26 45.02 -7.24
CA PRO A 5 -29.09 43.63 -7.62
C PRO A 5 -30.32 42.82 -7.21
N HIS A 6 -30.92 42.14 -8.20
CA HIS A 6 -32.04 41.22 -8.00
C HIS A 6 -31.56 40.06 -7.13
N ASN A 7 -32.00 40.03 -5.89
CA ASN A 7 -31.80 38.91 -4.97
C ASN A 7 -32.58 37.72 -5.54
N LYS A 8 -31.86 36.77 -6.18
CA LYS A 8 -32.43 35.49 -6.61
C LYS A 8 -32.80 34.73 -5.34
N GLY A 9 -34.06 34.86 -4.94
CA GLY A 9 -34.62 34.14 -3.81
C GLY A 9 -34.26 32.66 -3.93
N LYS A 10 -33.81 32.10 -2.80
CA LYS A 10 -33.56 30.66 -2.60
C LYS A 10 -34.81 29.91 -3.09
N GLN A 11 -34.76 29.32 -4.30
CA GLN A 11 -35.83 28.48 -4.79
C GLN A 11 -36.00 27.33 -3.79
N GLU A 12 -37.11 27.34 -3.07
CA GLU A 12 -37.52 26.22 -2.23
C GLU A 12 -37.54 24.97 -3.09
N LYS A 13 -36.70 23.98 -2.69
CA LYS A 13 -36.62 22.71 -3.39
C LYS A 13 -37.99 22.03 -3.26
N LYS A 14 -38.78 22.02 -4.38
CA LYS A 14 -40.07 21.33 -4.43
C LYS A 14 -39.87 19.89 -3.96
N VAL A 15 -40.71 19.45 -3.02
CA VAL A 15 -40.73 18.07 -2.53
C VAL A 15 -40.96 17.13 -3.72
N ILE A 16 -40.04 16.25 -3.98
CA ILE A 16 -40.10 15.30 -5.09
C ILE A 16 -40.73 14.01 -4.58
N HIS A 17 -41.80 13.57 -5.28
CA HIS A 17 -42.46 12.31 -4.92
C HIS A 17 -41.48 11.13 -5.05
N PRO A 18 -41.36 10.22 -4.04
CA PRO A 18 -40.34 9.16 -3.97
C PRO A 18 -40.36 8.21 -5.18
N TYR A 19 -41.50 7.95 -5.79
CA TYR A 19 -41.64 7.09 -7.00
C TYR A 19 -41.60 7.83 -8.33
N SER A 20 -41.25 9.11 -8.35
CA SER A 20 -41.15 9.87 -9.59
C SER A 20 -39.85 9.54 -10.36
N ARG A 21 -39.89 9.69 -11.70
CA ARG A 21 -38.70 9.57 -12.56
C ARG A 21 -37.55 10.47 -12.08
N LYS A 22 -37.88 11.64 -11.54
CA LYS A 22 -36.91 12.61 -11.04
C LYS A 22 -36.27 12.11 -9.73
N ALA A 23 -37.03 11.46 -8.83
CA ALA A 23 -36.52 10.82 -7.64
C ALA A 23 -35.55 9.67 -7.99
N ALA A 24 -35.90 8.83 -8.96
CA ALA A 24 -35.06 7.76 -9.45
C ALA A 24 -33.75 8.27 -10.10
N GLN A 25 -33.83 9.39 -10.83
CA GLN A 25 -32.64 10.03 -11.41
C GLN A 25 -31.72 10.58 -10.31
N LEU A 26 -32.26 11.30 -9.33
CA LEU A 26 -31.50 11.84 -8.21
C LEU A 26 -30.84 10.72 -7.37
N ALA A 27 -31.55 9.61 -7.15
CA ALA A 27 -30.98 8.45 -6.47
C ALA A 27 -29.78 7.88 -7.24
N ARG A 28 -29.88 7.71 -8.56
CA ARG A 28 -28.76 7.25 -9.40
C ARG A 28 -27.59 8.23 -9.39
N GLU A 29 -27.86 9.52 -9.44
CA GLU A 29 -26.83 10.56 -9.35
C GLU A 29 -26.15 10.54 -7.98
N GLY A 30 -26.92 10.37 -6.88
CA GLY A 30 -26.41 10.18 -5.53
C GLY A 30 -25.45 8.98 -5.46
N HIS A 31 -25.91 7.80 -5.85
CA HIS A 31 -25.05 6.59 -5.86
C HIS A 31 -23.79 6.75 -6.73
N LYS A 32 -23.91 7.43 -7.87
CA LYS A 32 -22.75 7.72 -8.73
C LYS A 32 -21.75 8.66 -8.03
N GLN A 33 -22.26 9.65 -7.31
CA GLN A 33 -21.44 10.60 -6.55
C GLN A 33 -20.75 9.92 -5.38
N ASP A 34 -21.49 9.13 -4.58
CA ASP A 34 -20.98 8.36 -3.45
C ASP A 34 -19.86 7.41 -3.90
N ARG A 35 -20.07 6.71 -5.01
CA ARG A 35 -19.05 5.83 -5.59
C ARG A 35 -17.78 6.58 -5.99
N LYS A 36 -17.92 7.77 -6.62
CA LYS A 36 -16.76 8.60 -6.99
C LYS A 36 -16.01 9.09 -5.76
N GLU A 37 -16.73 9.52 -4.74
CA GLU A 37 -16.17 10.01 -3.50
C GLU A 37 -15.44 8.89 -2.75
N LYS A 38 -16.04 7.71 -2.64
CA LYS A 38 -15.41 6.53 -2.06
C LYS A 38 -14.10 6.19 -2.75
N LEU A 39 -14.09 6.13 -4.10
CA LEU A 39 -12.86 5.87 -4.87
C LEU A 39 -11.80 6.96 -4.67
N LYS A 40 -12.21 8.23 -4.56
CA LYS A 40 -11.30 9.35 -4.28
C LYS A 40 -10.68 9.22 -2.89
N ASN A 41 -11.50 8.90 -1.89
CA ASN A 41 -11.06 8.72 -0.51
C ASN A 41 -10.13 7.51 -0.37
N GLU A 42 -10.44 6.38 -1.02
CA GLU A 42 -9.56 5.21 -1.06
C GLU A 42 -8.19 5.51 -1.70
N LYS A 43 -8.16 6.26 -2.80
CA LYS A 43 -6.91 6.69 -3.43
C LYS A 43 -6.12 7.64 -2.54
N ALA A 44 -6.79 8.59 -1.89
CA ALA A 44 -6.15 9.52 -0.96
C ALA A 44 -5.55 8.78 0.23
N LEU A 45 -6.26 7.80 0.80
CA LEU A 45 -5.78 6.97 1.90
C LEU A 45 -4.54 6.15 1.49
N LYS A 46 -4.57 5.51 0.32
CA LYS A 46 -3.41 4.76 -0.20
C LYS A 46 -2.19 5.66 -0.36
N LEU A 47 -2.37 6.87 -0.92
CA LEU A 47 -1.29 7.84 -1.07
C LEU A 47 -0.76 8.34 0.28
N SER A 48 -1.64 8.53 1.28
CA SER A 48 -1.24 8.92 2.63
C SER A 48 -0.37 7.86 3.28
N ILE A 49 -0.76 6.58 3.21
CA ILE A 49 0.02 5.46 3.76
C ILE A 49 1.41 5.38 3.11
N ILE A 50 1.48 5.51 1.79
CA ILE A 50 2.77 5.54 1.08
C ILE A 50 3.58 6.76 1.52
N GLY A 51 2.95 7.92 1.61
CA GLY A 51 3.59 9.16 2.05
C GLY A 51 4.16 9.07 3.46
N GLU A 52 3.44 8.45 4.41
CA GLU A 52 3.93 8.22 5.78
C GLU A 52 5.15 7.30 5.80
N LYS A 53 5.10 6.20 5.02
CA LYS A 53 6.24 5.32 4.85
C LYS A 53 7.47 6.07 4.32
N LEU A 54 7.31 6.86 3.27
CA LEU A 54 8.39 7.63 2.67
C LEU A 54 8.93 8.72 3.60
N LYS A 55 8.07 9.38 4.37
CA LYS A 55 8.49 10.35 5.39
C LYS A 55 9.38 9.69 6.45
N TRP A 56 9.02 8.49 6.90
CA TRP A 56 9.85 7.76 7.85
C TRP A 56 11.24 7.48 7.27
N PHE A 57 11.32 6.94 6.03
CA PHE A 57 12.60 6.70 5.37
C PHE A 57 13.40 8.00 5.21
N HIS A 58 12.77 9.08 4.78
CA HIS A 58 13.42 10.38 4.63
C HIS A 58 14.04 10.88 5.94
N SER A 59 13.33 10.74 7.06
CA SER A 59 13.79 11.19 8.38
C SER A 59 14.94 10.34 8.95
N ASN A 60 15.09 9.10 8.49
CA ASN A 60 16.11 8.17 8.95
C ASN A 60 17.32 8.05 7.99
N LEU A 61 17.35 8.85 6.93
CA LEU A 61 18.51 8.92 6.05
C LEU A 61 19.64 9.75 6.68
N ASP A 62 20.87 9.25 6.54
CA ASP A 62 22.07 10.02 6.90
C ASP A 62 22.27 11.17 5.91
N PRO A 63 22.26 12.42 6.33
CA PRO A 63 22.42 13.58 5.43
C PRO A 63 23.78 13.61 4.70
N ASN A 64 24.82 13.01 5.30
CA ASN A 64 26.17 13.04 4.77
C ASN A 64 26.44 11.98 3.69
N LYS A 65 25.63 10.94 3.60
CA LYS A 65 25.82 9.87 2.61
C LYS A 65 25.28 10.27 1.24
N THR A 66 26.08 10.07 0.21
CA THR A 66 25.70 10.33 -1.19
C THR A 66 25.03 9.13 -1.86
N GLU A 67 25.25 7.92 -1.35
CA GLU A 67 24.64 6.67 -1.84
C GLU A 67 24.65 5.62 -0.72
N TYR A 68 23.75 4.64 -0.83
CA TYR A 68 23.64 3.52 0.09
C TYR A 68 23.96 2.22 -0.63
N THR A 69 24.56 1.28 0.09
CA THR A 69 24.68 -0.11 -0.38
C THR A 69 23.36 -0.85 -0.22
N LYS A 70 23.22 -2.00 -0.88
CA LYS A 70 22.02 -2.85 -0.72
C LYS A 70 21.89 -3.36 0.71
N VAL A 71 23.00 -3.69 1.37
CA VAL A 71 23.03 -4.15 2.75
C VAL A 71 22.51 -3.06 3.70
N GLU A 72 22.98 -1.83 3.53
CA GLU A 72 22.50 -0.69 4.33
C GLU A 72 21.02 -0.38 4.07
N ALA A 73 20.54 -0.55 2.84
CA ALA A 73 19.12 -0.42 2.53
C ALA A 73 18.29 -1.48 3.27
N CYS A 74 18.78 -2.73 3.34
CA CYS A 74 18.14 -3.79 4.12
C CYS A 74 18.16 -3.51 5.62
N GLN A 75 19.27 -2.99 6.17
CA GLN A 75 19.35 -2.56 7.58
C GLN A 75 18.35 -1.45 7.90
N LEU A 76 18.17 -0.50 6.96
CA LEU A 76 17.18 0.56 7.12
C LEU A 76 15.74 0.00 7.10
N ILE A 77 15.46 -1.03 6.30
CA ILE A 77 14.18 -1.74 6.30
C ILE A 77 13.96 -2.45 7.64
N GLU A 78 14.97 -3.11 8.19
CA GLU A 78 14.89 -3.73 9.51
C GLU A 78 14.53 -2.69 10.58
N SER A 79 15.21 -1.55 10.58
CA SER A 79 14.88 -0.44 11.49
C SER A 79 13.44 0.08 11.29
N TYR A 80 12.95 0.10 10.06
CA TYR A 80 11.56 0.47 9.75
C TYR A 80 10.55 -0.53 10.32
N LEU A 81 10.84 -1.81 10.29
CA LEU A 81 9.98 -2.86 10.86
C LEU A 81 9.85 -2.73 12.39
N HIS A 82 10.91 -2.24 13.04
CA HIS A 82 10.96 -2.00 14.48
C HIS A 82 10.41 -0.63 14.94
N ARG A 83 9.86 0.17 14.03
CA ARG A 83 9.38 1.55 14.34
C ARG A 83 8.28 1.63 15.37
N PHE A 84 7.56 0.56 15.61
CA PHE A 84 6.45 0.50 16.57
C PHE A 84 6.80 -0.16 17.90
N ASP A 85 8.04 -0.59 18.11
CA ASP A 85 8.44 -1.32 19.32
C ASP A 85 8.18 -0.49 20.58
N ASN A 86 8.54 0.81 20.56
CA ASN A 86 8.28 1.71 21.67
C ASN A 86 6.77 1.87 21.96
N GLU A 87 5.92 1.92 20.92
CA GLU A 87 4.46 2.03 21.10
C GLU A 87 3.90 0.72 21.67
N LEU A 88 4.38 -0.44 21.22
CA LEU A 88 3.97 -1.74 21.76
C LEU A 88 4.37 -1.89 23.22
N GLU A 89 5.59 -1.50 23.58
CA GLU A 89 6.06 -1.50 24.96
C GLU A 89 5.21 -0.61 25.89
N GLN A 90 4.85 0.58 25.42
CA GLN A 90 3.96 1.48 26.18
C GLN A 90 2.57 0.87 26.37
N ILE A 91 2.02 0.23 25.34
CA ILE A 91 0.72 -0.45 25.42
C ILE A 91 0.80 -1.61 26.41
N GLU A 92 1.89 -2.38 26.40
CA GLU A 92 2.10 -3.49 27.32
C GLU A 92 2.22 -3.02 28.77
N LEU A 93 3.01 -1.96 29.02
CA LEU A 93 3.11 -1.32 30.33
C LEU A 93 1.74 -0.86 30.84
N GLN A 94 0.93 -0.21 29.99
CA GLN A 94 -0.41 0.23 30.37
C GLN A 94 -1.37 -0.93 30.67
N ASN A 95 -1.25 -2.02 29.91
CA ASN A 95 -2.05 -3.24 30.11
C ASN A 95 -1.62 -4.04 31.38
N SER A 96 -0.37 -3.88 31.82
CA SER A 96 0.16 -4.57 33.01
C SER A 96 -0.27 -3.93 34.35
N ILE A 97 -0.84 -2.72 34.35
CA ILE A 97 -1.29 -2.01 35.55
C ILE A 97 -2.46 -2.77 36.20
N LYS A 98 -2.23 -3.30 37.40
CA LYS A 98 -3.24 -3.99 38.20
C LYS A 98 -4.45 -3.09 38.50
N GLY A 99 -5.66 -3.58 38.24
CA GLY A 99 -6.92 -2.87 38.54
C GLY A 99 -7.67 -2.32 37.30
N ARG A 100 -7.13 -2.41 36.11
CA ARG A 100 -7.87 -2.13 34.88
C ARG A 100 -8.51 -3.40 34.33
N GLN A 101 -9.84 -3.44 34.25
CA GLN A 101 -10.60 -4.61 33.78
C GLN A 101 -10.61 -4.78 32.26
N ALA A 102 -10.15 -3.82 31.47
CA ALA A 102 -10.21 -3.90 30.02
C ALA A 102 -8.87 -3.54 29.37
N ARG A 103 -8.51 -4.27 28.32
CA ARG A 103 -7.38 -4.03 27.43
C ARG A 103 -7.66 -2.77 26.61
N GLN A 104 -7.24 -1.62 27.10
CA GLN A 104 -7.65 -0.30 26.58
C GLN A 104 -7.19 -0.05 25.14
N HIS A 105 -6.04 -0.61 24.72
CA HIS A 105 -5.44 -0.43 23.40
C HIS A 105 -5.32 -1.73 22.59
N GLY A 106 -6.10 -2.78 22.89
CA GLY A 106 -6.01 -4.07 22.22
C GLY A 106 -6.25 -4.01 20.71
N SER A 107 -7.16 -3.14 20.28
CA SER A 107 -7.42 -2.91 18.85
C SER A 107 -6.21 -2.31 18.13
N ARG A 108 -5.54 -1.33 18.73
CA ARG A 108 -4.33 -0.70 18.19
C ARG A 108 -3.16 -1.67 18.17
N GLU A 109 -2.96 -2.40 19.26
CA GLU A 109 -1.96 -3.46 19.37
C GLU A 109 -2.10 -4.51 18.24
N ASN A 110 -3.32 -5.00 18.01
CA ASN A 110 -3.58 -5.96 16.95
C ASN A 110 -3.28 -5.40 15.55
N VAL A 111 -3.65 -4.15 15.28
CA VAL A 111 -3.38 -3.49 14.00
C VAL A 111 -1.87 -3.36 13.78
N ILE A 112 -1.11 -2.95 14.81
CA ILE A 112 0.35 -2.84 14.73
C ILE A 112 0.97 -4.21 14.44
N LYS A 113 0.62 -5.24 15.23
CA LYS A 113 1.14 -6.60 15.04
C LYS A 113 0.86 -7.15 13.64
N GLN A 114 -0.36 -7.01 13.13
CA GLN A 114 -0.72 -7.41 11.78
C GLN A 114 0.05 -6.62 10.70
N THR A 115 0.32 -5.34 10.95
CA THR A 115 1.07 -4.50 10.01
C THR A 115 2.52 -4.95 9.93
N ILE A 116 3.18 -5.16 11.09
CA ILE A 116 4.56 -5.65 11.16
C ILE A 116 4.67 -7.03 10.50
N GLU A 117 3.77 -7.95 10.83
CA GLU A 117 3.78 -9.30 10.25
C GLU A 117 3.63 -9.27 8.73
N ARG A 118 2.72 -8.47 8.20
CA ARG A 118 2.52 -8.32 6.75
C ARG A 118 3.76 -7.72 6.08
N GLU A 119 4.35 -6.68 6.66
CA GLU A 119 5.53 -6.01 6.11
C GLU A 119 6.77 -6.92 6.18
N ARG A 120 6.91 -7.72 7.26
CA ARG A 120 7.99 -8.72 7.38
C ARG A 120 7.84 -9.83 6.33
N ARG A 121 6.64 -10.38 6.14
CA ARG A 121 6.40 -11.36 5.06
C ARG A 121 6.72 -10.79 3.67
N GLN A 122 6.49 -9.49 3.45
CA GLN A 122 6.87 -8.85 2.20
C GLN A 122 8.38 -8.77 2.05
N PHE A 123 9.10 -8.41 3.11
CA PHE A 123 10.55 -8.29 3.10
C PHE A 123 11.23 -9.66 2.94
N ASP A 124 10.75 -10.69 3.64
CA ASP A 124 11.27 -12.06 3.58
C ASP A 124 11.01 -12.72 2.20
N GLY A 125 9.89 -12.39 1.56
CA GLY A 125 9.46 -12.96 0.28
C GLY A 125 9.95 -12.17 -0.94
N TYR A 126 9.01 -11.53 -1.65
CA TYR A 126 9.28 -10.84 -2.92
C TYR A 126 9.90 -9.44 -2.79
N GLY A 127 10.18 -9.03 -1.59
CA GLY A 127 10.84 -7.76 -1.27
C GLY A 127 9.89 -6.62 -0.92
N MET A 128 10.35 -5.76 0.01
CA MET A 128 9.69 -4.52 0.38
C MET A 128 10.08 -3.40 -0.56
N GLU A 129 9.09 -2.64 -1.03
CA GLU A 129 9.30 -1.49 -1.89
C GLU A 129 9.61 -0.24 -1.05
N ILE A 130 10.79 0.34 -1.26
CA ILE A 130 11.27 1.56 -0.61
C ILE A 130 11.83 2.53 -1.67
N PRO A 131 12.09 3.81 -1.35
CA PRO A 131 12.79 4.71 -2.26
C PRO A 131 14.14 4.12 -2.70
N ASP A 132 14.49 4.32 -3.97
CA ASP A 132 15.79 3.86 -4.49
C ASP A 132 16.93 4.73 -3.97
N ILE A 133 17.43 4.37 -2.80
CA ILE A 133 18.55 5.06 -2.11
C ILE A 133 19.92 4.57 -2.55
N VAL A 134 19.98 3.49 -3.33
CA VAL A 134 21.25 2.95 -3.86
C VAL A 134 21.76 3.78 -5.03
N ASN A 135 20.86 4.41 -5.79
CA ASN A 135 21.23 5.28 -6.88
C ASN A 135 21.33 6.74 -6.38
N SER A 136 22.52 7.34 -6.47
CA SER A 136 22.79 8.69 -5.98
C SER A 136 21.85 9.76 -6.59
N LYS A 137 21.46 9.62 -7.87
CA LYS A 137 20.52 10.55 -8.53
C LYS A 137 19.10 10.44 -7.92
N HIS A 138 18.64 9.22 -7.69
CA HIS A 138 17.31 8.99 -7.12
C HIS A 138 17.27 9.40 -5.64
N LEU A 139 18.35 9.14 -4.89
CA LEU A 139 18.51 9.58 -3.51
C LEU A 139 18.45 11.12 -3.40
N LYS A 140 19.12 11.84 -4.30
CA LYS A 140 19.06 13.31 -4.34
C LYS A 140 17.62 13.80 -4.58
N THR A 141 16.95 13.25 -5.61
CA THR A 141 15.54 13.58 -5.88
C THR A 141 14.63 13.27 -4.69
N PHE A 142 14.92 12.20 -3.95
CA PHE A 142 14.14 11.83 -2.77
C PHE A 142 14.40 12.79 -1.59
N ARG A 143 15.63 13.24 -1.39
CA ARG A 143 15.97 14.25 -0.36
C ARG A 143 15.36 15.62 -0.63
N ASP A 144 15.27 16.00 -1.91
CA ASP A 144 14.66 17.28 -2.34
C ASP A 144 13.11 17.24 -2.28
N TRP A 145 12.53 16.11 -1.84
CA TRP A 145 11.08 15.97 -1.74
C TRP A 145 10.51 16.75 -0.55
N ASP A 146 9.56 17.64 -0.83
CA ASP A 146 8.87 18.53 0.13
C ASP A 146 7.64 17.90 0.82
N PHE A 147 7.54 16.58 0.85
CA PHE A 147 6.43 15.81 1.44
C PHE A 147 5.07 16.00 0.75
N GLU A 148 5.03 16.62 -0.41
CA GLU A 148 3.81 16.74 -1.19
C GLU A 148 3.42 15.40 -1.83
N LEU A 149 2.21 14.90 -1.50
CA LEU A 149 1.73 13.60 -1.99
C LEU A 149 1.56 13.55 -3.52
N LYS A 150 1.33 14.70 -4.16
CA LYS A 150 1.22 14.79 -5.62
C LYS A 150 2.54 14.50 -6.34
N LYS A 151 3.67 14.70 -5.66
CA LYS A 151 5.02 14.45 -6.20
C LYS A 151 5.52 13.03 -5.99
N LEU A 152 4.74 12.17 -5.30
CA LEU A 152 5.10 10.76 -5.09
C LEU A 152 5.47 10.00 -6.37
N PRO A 153 4.80 10.19 -7.52
CA PRO A 153 5.16 9.51 -8.77
C PRO A 153 6.57 9.84 -9.29
N ASN A 154 7.15 10.95 -8.86
CA ASN A 154 8.51 11.36 -9.26
C ASN A 154 9.59 10.61 -8.47
N ILE A 155 9.25 10.02 -7.34
CA ILE A 155 10.17 9.26 -6.49
C ILE A 155 10.28 7.84 -7.08
N LYS A 156 11.49 7.46 -7.46
CA LYS A 156 11.76 6.10 -7.93
C LYS A 156 11.82 5.14 -6.75
N MET A 157 11.06 4.06 -6.87
CA MET A 157 10.96 3.00 -5.87
C MET A 157 11.76 1.78 -6.32
N ARG A 158 12.30 1.04 -5.36
CA ARG A 158 13.03 -0.21 -5.58
C ARG A 158 12.64 -1.23 -4.53
N LYS A 159 12.62 -2.50 -4.91
CA LYS A 159 12.35 -3.61 -4.01
C LYS A 159 13.64 -4.18 -3.46
N PHE A 160 13.64 -4.44 -2.15
CA PHE A 160 14.72 -5.10 -1.43
C PHE A 160 14.15 -6.23 -0.60
N SER A 161 14.80 -7.37 -0.62
CA SER A 161 14.45 -8.55 0.14
C SER A 161 15.61 -8.96 1.05
N VAL A 162 15.37 -9.86 1.99
CA VAL A 162 16.40 -10.41 2.86
C VAL A 162 17.57 -10.98 2.06
N SER A 163 17.32 -11.57 0.88
CA SER A 163 18.37 -12.08 0.01
C SER A 163 19.33 -11.00 -0.53
N ASP A 164 18.95 -9.72 -0.50
CA ASP A 164 19.83 -8.62 -0.89
C ASP A 164 20.78 -8.18 0.23
N SER A 165 20.52 -8.59 1.48
CA SER A 165 21.41 -8.38 2.62
C SER A 165 22.59 -9.34 2.63
N LEU A 166 22.48 -10.50 1.95
CA LEU A 166 23.54 -11.50 1.88
C LEU A 166 24.64 -11.08 0.91
N PRO A 167 25.92 -11.22 1.28
CA PRO A 167 27.04 -10.98 0.37
C PRO A 167 26.95 -11.93 -0.83
N LYS A 168 27.35 -11.47 -2.01
CA LYS A 168 27.27 -12.20 -3.29
C LYS A 168 27.88 -13.61 -3.28
N SER A 169 28.78 -13.91 -2.33
CA SER A 169 29.42 -15.23 -2.17
C SER A 169 28.47 -16.34 -1.72
N GLU A 170 27.37 -16.03 -1.05
CA GLU A 170 26.40 -17.04 -0.56
C GLU A 170 25.21 -17.27 -1.52
N LYS A 171 25.01 -16.38 -2.51
CA LYS A 171 23.93 -16.53 -3.50
C LYS A 171 24.13 -17.70 -4.49
N THR A 172 25.35 -18.24 -4.58
CA THR A 172 25.67 -19.34 -5.49
C THR A 172 25.34 -20.73 -4.93
N LEU A 173 25.09 -20.86 -3.63
CA LEU A 173 24.79 -22.15 -2.99
C LEU A 173 23.28 -22.45 -2.90
N SER A 174 22.42 -21.45 -2.82
CA SER A 174 20.96 -21.67 -2.74
C SER A 174 20.24 -21.74 -4.09
N ALA A 175 20.93 -21.51 -5.21
CA ALA A 175 20.35 -21.58 -6.56
C ALA A 175 20.63 -22.89 -7.29
N LYS A 176 21.34 -23.87 -6.65
CA LYS A 176 21.68 -25.16 -7.27
C LYS A 176 20.79 -26.33 -6.85
N ASP A 177 19.94 -26.15 -5.83
CA ASP A 177 19.11 -27.25 -5.30
C ASP A 177 17.65 -27.26 -5.79
N VAL A 178 17.31 -26.47 -6.84
CA VAL A 178 15.94 -26.43 -7.38
C VAL A 178 15.89 -26.69 -8.87
N LYS A 179 16.88 -27.41 -9.45
CA LYS A 179 16.92 -27.66 -10.90
C LYS A 179 17.01 -29.11 -11.32
N ASP A 180 16.69 -30.08 -10.47
CA ASP A 180 16.74 -31.50 -10.82
C ASP A 180 15.48 -32.29 -10.40
N GLU A 181 14.27 -31.75 -10.60
CA GLU A 181 13.04 -32.56 -10.56
C GLU A 181 11.90 -31.91 -11.36
N GLU A 182 12.04 -31.87 -12.71
CA GLU A 182 10.89 -31.74 -13.62
C GLU A 182 11.36 -32.01 -15.05
N ASP A 183 11.68 -33.27 -15.32
CA ASP A 183 11.66 -33.84 -16.66
C ASP A 183 11.36 -35.33 -16.52
N LEU A 184 10.08 -35.69 -16.53
CA LEU A 184 9.59 -37.01 -17.02
C LEU A 184 8.03 -36.98 -17.01
N GLU A 185 7.50 -37.28 -18.23
CA GLU A 185 6.15 -37.78 -18.50
C GLU A 185 5.05 -36.71 -18.60
N ASP A 186 4.31 -36.49 -19.67
CA ASP A 186 3.65 -37.49 -20.50
C ASP A 186 3.29 -36.95 -21.89
N GLU A 187 3.66 -37.67 -22.92
CA GLU A 187 2.96 -37.68 -24.21
C GLU A 187 1.66 -38.47 -24.05
N ASP A 188 0.52 -37.82 -24.24
CA ASP A 188 -0.65 -38.53 -24.76
C ASP A 188 -1.49 -37.64 -25.68
N LYS A 189 -1.32 -37.97 -26.96
CA LYS A 189 -2.20 -37.62 -28.07
C LYS A 189 -3.56 -38.26 -27.85
N ILE A 190 -4.63 -37.49 -27.90
CA ILE A 190 -5.90 -37.97 -28.45
C ILE A 190 -6.51 -36.88 -29.32
N SER A 191 -6.62 -37.21 -30.58
CA SER A 191 -7.25 -36.46 -31.68
C SER A 191 -8.76 -36.40 -31.54
N PRO A 192 -9.44 -35.43 -32.21
CA PRO A 192 -10.87 -35.24 -32.14
C PRO A 192 -11.61 -36.17 -33.11
N GLU A 193 -12.69 -36.76 -32.65
CA GLU A 193 -13.65 -37.43 -33.50
C GLU A 193 -14.93 -36.60 -33.64
N SER A 194 -15.18 -36.26 -34.88
CA SER A 194 -16.39 -35.66 -35.41
C SER A 194 -17.49 -36.73 -35.61
N SER A 195 -18.73 -36.42 -35.28
CA SER A 195 -19.96 -36.93 -35.94
C SER A 195 -21.13 -36.12 -35.41
N ASP A 196 -21.73 -35.20 -36.07
CA ASP A 196 -22.72 -35.26 -37.17
C ASP A 196 -23.92 -36.19 -36.92
N SER A 197 -25.05 -35.64 -37.12
CA SER A 197 -26.40 -36.11 -37.45
C SER A 197 -27.46 -35.72 -36.41
N GLU A 198 -28.29 -34.73 -36.71
CA GLU A 198 -29.55 -34.77 -37.48
C GLU A 198 -30.77 -35.33 -36.72
N SER A 199 -31.83 -34.53 -36.80
CA SER A 199 -33.28 -34.88 -36.88
C SER A 199 -34.04 -35.13 -35.57
N GLN A 200 -34.88 -34.30 -35.22
CA GLN A 200 -36.33 -34.04 -35.46
C GLN A 200 -36.87 -33.01 -34.50
#